data_512454194f6b56ee4b495b0fad58b4a7
#
_entry.id   512454194f6b56ee4b495b0fad58b4a7
#
_cell.length_a   1.000
_cell.length_b   1.000
_cell.length_c   1.000
_cell.angle_alpha   90.00
_cell.angle_beta   90.00
_cell.angle_gamma   90.00
#
_symmetry.space_group_name_H-M   'P 1'
#
loop_
_entity.id
_entity.type
_entity.pdbx_description
1 polymer ?
#
loop_
_entity_poly.entity_id
_entity_poly.type
_entity_poly.pdbx_seq_one_letter_code
_entity_poly.pdbx_strand_id
1 'polypeptide(L)'
;MSKSSSGLFHGTSGSNASRSLMRQQALETVGKLIQKTPGSKKKAIAVGAYDQSTGKTVAAFAGEIPKRIHPELRKRAESIGGIGSHGLSNKNTVGVCAEFHVVNSLLLSGSKWSDIKLTPAIRPRTGEKMPYCANCLAMFGDLIDN
;
A
#
# COMPACT_ATOMS: atom_id res chain seq x y z
N MET A 1 7.89 -1.25 -21.01
CA MET A 1 7.85 -1.44 -20.05
C MET A 1 8.22 -0.71 -19.06
N SER A 2 7.73 -0.16 -18.51
CA SER A 2 8.19 0.65 -17.55
C SER A 2 8.21 0.01 -16.25
N LYS A 3 8.96 0.50 -15.39
CA LYS A 3 9.00 0.02 -14.21
C LYS A 3 9.36 1.02 -13.32
N SER A 4 8.91 1.22 -12.22
CA SER A 4 9.33 2.21 -11.32
C SER A 4 10.15 1.61 -10.22
N SER A 5 10.96 2.42 -9.60
CA SER A 5 11.84 1.98 -8.54
C SER A 5 11.07 1.62 -7.28
N SER A 6 9.86 2.10 -7.11
CA SER A 6 9.11 1.80 -5.90
C SER A 6 8.34 0.50 -5.99
N GLY A 7 8.57 -0.29 -7.02
CA GLY A 7 7.88 -1.53 -7.18
C GLY A 7 6.62 -1.44 -8.01
N LEU A 8 6.37 -0.27 -8.56
CA LEU A 8 5.20 -0.11 -9.40
C LEU A 8 5.37 -0.84 -10.71
N PHE A 9 4.40 -1.56 -11.16
CA PHE A 9 4.38 -2.08 -12.51
C PHE A 9 2.94 -2.33 -12.93
N HIS A 10 2.75 -2.48 -14.22
CA HIS A 10 1.42 -2.65 -14.76
C HIS A 10 1.11 -4.12 -14.88
N GLY A 11 -0.06 -4.49 -14.42
CA GLY A 11 -0.56 -5.82 -14.67
C GLY A 11 -1.08 -5.93 -16.08
N THR A 12 -1.70 -7.05 -16.36
CA THR A 12 -2.35 -7.23 -17.63
C THR A 12 -3.49 -6.26 -17.74
N SER A 13 -4.07 -6.16 -18.89
CA SER A 13 -5.19 -5.29 -19.09
C SER A 13 -6.22 -5.48 -18.00
N GLY A 14 -6.58 -4.42 -17.33
CA GLY A 14 -7.38 -4.54 -16.15
C GLY A 14 -8.84 -4.84 -16.38
N SER A 15 -9.37 -4.45 -17.52
CA SER A 15 -10.82 -4.51 -17.67
C SER A 15 -11.38 -5.92 -17.53
N ASN A 16 -10.63 -6.94 -17.95
CA ASN A 16 -11.10 -8.31 -17.90
C ASN A 16 -10.40 -9.16 -16.86
N ALA A 17 -9.50 -8.58 -16.11
CA ALA A 17 -8.81 -9.35 -15.09
C ALA A 17 -9.71 -9.49 -13.88
N SER A 18 -9.77 -10.69 -13.31
CA SER A 18 -10.53 -10.88 -12.09
C SER A 18 -9.81 -10.23 -10.93
N ARG A 19 -10.56 -9.93 -9.88
CA ARG A 19 -9.96 -9.38 -8.66
C ARG A 19 -8.96 -10.36 -8.06
N SER A 20 -9.23 -11.65 -8.17
CA SER A 20 -8.32 -12.66 -7.65
C SER A 20 -6.99 -12.62 -8.39
N LEU A 21 -7.00 -12.45 -9.71
CA LEU A 21 -5.78 -12.32 -10.48
C LEU A 21 -5.04 -11.04 -10.13
N MET A 22 -5.74 -9.94 -10.00
CA MET A 22 -5.11 -8.66 -9.67
C MET A 22 -4.49 -8.69 -8.27
N ARG A 23 -5.17 -9.36 -7.33
CA ARG A 23 -4.61 -9.52 -5.98
C ARG A 23 -3.33 -10.34 -6.03
N GLN A 24 -3.34 -11.42 -6.83
CA GLN A 24 -2.15 -12.24 -6.99
C GLN A 24 -1.01 -11.43 -7.59
N GLN A 25 -1.29 -10.60 -8.58
CA GLN A 25 -0.26 -9.76 -9.19
C GLN A 25 0.28 -8.73 -8.20
N ALA A 26 -0.59 -8.19 -7.34
CA ALA A 26 -0.13 -7.27 -6.30
C ALA A 26 0.77 -7.98 -5.30
N LEU A 27 0.43 -9.21 -4.93
CA LEU A 27 1.29 -10.00 -4.04
C LEU A 27 2.62 -10.32 -4.69
N GLU A 28 2.63 -10.56 -5.99
CA GLU A 28 3.88 -10.77 -6.72
C GLU A 28 4.74 -9.51 -6.72
N THR A 29 4.11 -8.33 -6.80
CA THR A 29 4.84 -7.08 -6.72
C THR A 29 5.49 -6.91 -5.36
N VAL A 30 4.78 -7.29 -4.30
CA VAL A 30 5.35 -7.29 -2.94
C VAL A 30 6.55 -8.24 -2.90
N GLY A 31 6.41 -9.44 -3.46
CA GLY A 31 7.49 -10.41 -3.48
C GLY A 31 8.72 -9.88 -4.20
N LYS A 32 8.52 -9.19 -5.33
CA LYS A 32 9.63 -8.62 -6.06
C LYS A 32 10.31 -7.51 -5.27
N LEU A 33 9.54 -6.68 -4.61
CA LEU A 33 10.10 -5.63 -3.77
C LEU A 33 10.97 -6.23 -2.67
N ILE A 34 10.47 -7.26 -2.01
CA ILE A 34 11.21 -7.91 -0.93
C ILE A 34 12.48 -8.56 -1.48
N GLN A 35 12.35 -9.26 -2.61
CA GLN A 35 13.46 -10.00 -3.20
C GLN A 35 14.60 -9.10 -3.61
N LYS A 36 14.31 -7.93 -4.16
CA LYS A 36 15.38 -7.05 -4.62
C LYS A 36 15.91 -6.13 -3.53
N THR A 37 15.42 -6.24 -2.31
CA THR A 37 15.88 -5.42 -1.21
C THR A 37 16.85 -6.23 -0.35
N PRO A 38 18.06 -5.73 -0.10
CA PRO A 38 19.02 -6.45 0.75
C PRO A 38 18.44 -6.67 2.14
N GLY A 39 18.83 -7.77 2.77
CA GLY A 39 18.31 -8.12 4.10
C GLY A 39 18.49 -7.00 5.11
N SER A 40 19.62 -6.31 5.06
CA SER A 40 19.89 -5.21 5.98
C SER A 40 18.99 -4.01 5.77
N LYS A 41 18.32 -3.92 4.61
CA LYS A 41 17.44 -2.80 4.29
C LYS A 41 15.97 -3.16 4.35
N LYS A 42 15.62 -4.40 4.66
CA LYS A 42 14.22 -4.78 4.75
C LYS A 42 13.59 -4.15 5.98
N LYS A 43 12.42 -3.57 5.79
CA LYS A 43 11.66 -2.98 6.88
C LYS A 43 10.78 -4.03 7.53
N ALA A 44 10.06 -3.63 8.57
CA ALA A 44 9.23 -4.56 9.32
C ALA A 44 8.01 -5.06 8.56
N ILE A 45 7.45 -4.20 7.71
CA ILE A 45 6.17 -4.48 7.05
C ILE A 45 6.26 -4.09 5.59
N ALA A 46 5.71 -4.92 4.72
CA ALA A 46 5.49 -4.61 3.31
C ALA A 46 4.04 -4.85 2.98
N VAL A 47 3.50 -4.10 2.03
CA VAL A 47 2.13 -4.30 1.59
C VAL A 47 2.05 -3.99 0.11
N GLY A 48 1.08 -4.60 -0.56
CA GLY A 48 0.78 -4.30 -1.95
C GLY A 48 -0.61 -3.73 -2.10
N ALA A 49 -0.85 -3.16 -3.26
CA ALA A 49 -2.17 -2.66 -3.59
C ALA A 49 -2.36 -2.76 -5.09
N TYR A 50 -3.61 -2.74 -5.51
CA TYR A 50 -3.90 -2.70 -6.94
C TYR A 50 -5.09 -1.78 -7.19
N ASP A 51 -5.14 -1.28 -8.42
CA ASP A 51 -6.27 -0.51 -8.92
C ASP A 51 -7.10 -1.47 -9.75
N GLN A 52 -8.31 -1.79 -9.28
CA GLN A 52 -9.12 -2.81 -9.94
C GLN A 52 -9.63 -2.36 -11.31
N SER A 53 -9.57 -1.08 -11.62
CA SER A 53 -10.04 -0.60 -12.92
C SER A 53 -8.95 -0.64 -13.98
N THR A 54 -7.67 -0.62 -13.59
CA THR A 54 -6.56 -0.59 -14.54
C THR A 54 -5.64 -1.79 -14.46
N GLY A 55 -5.67 -2.52 -13.34
CA GLY A 55 -4.75 -3.61 -13.11
C GLY A 55 -3.38 -3.15 -12.61
N LYS A 56 -3.20 -1.85 -12.39
CA LYS A 56 -1.92 -1.34 -11.90
C LYS A 56 -1.67 -1.84 -10.49
N THR A 57 -0.45 -2.29 -10.22
CA THR A 57 -0.07 -2.75 -8.89
C THR A 57 1.10 -1.94 -8.37
N VAL A 58 1.22 -1.91 -7.05
CA VAL A 58 2.30 -1.20 -6.37
C VAL A 58 2.58 -1.91 -5.06
N ALA A 59 3.81 -1.84 -4.60
CA ALA A 59 4.19 -2.38 -3.30
C ALA A 59 5.11 -1.38 -2.62
N ALA A 60 5.10 -1.38 -1.30
CA ALA A 60 5.96 -0.49 -0.53
C ALA A 60 6.21 -1.06 0.86
N PHE A 61 7.31 -0.62 1.45
CA PHE A 61 7.59 -0.82 2.86
C PHE A 61 7.06 0.37 3.65
N ALA A 62 6.89 0.20 4.94
CA ALA A 62 6.72 1.32 5.84
C ALA A 62 7.98 2.19 5.80
N GLY A 63 7.84 3.48 5.95
CA GLY A 63 8.99 4.37 5.87
C GLY A 63 8.60 5.79 6.23
N GLU A 64 9.45 6.73 5.86
CA GLU A 64 9.21 8.13 6.17
C GLU A 64 7.92 8.62 5.55
N ILE A 65 7.32 9.63 6.16
CA ILE A 65 6.14 10.27 5.62
C ILE A 65 6.46 10.78 4.21
N PRO A 66 5.61 10.46 3.20
CA PRO A 66 5.88 10.91 1.84
C PRO A 66 5.91 12.43 1.75
N LYS A 67 6.76 12.95 0.90
CA LYS A 67 6.85 14.39 0.71
C LYS A 67 5.62 14.93 -0.01
N ARG A 68 5.06 14.14 -0.90
CA ARG A 68 3.89 14.52 -1.65
C ARG A 68 2.76 13.62 -1.26
N ILE A 69 1.66 14.19 -0.81
CA ILE A 69 0.52 13.43 -0.33
C ILE A 69 -0.72 13.91 -1.06
N HIS A 70 -1.46 12.95 -1.61
CA HIS A 70 -2.69 13.27 -2.33
C HIS A 70 -3.69 13.94 -1.37
N PRO A 71 -4.40 14.98 -1.82
CA PRO A 71 -5.33 15.70 -0.95
C PRO A 71 -6.40 14.84 -0.31
N GLU A 72 -6.90 13.86 -1.01
CA GLU A 72 -7.92 12.97 -0.45
C GLU A 72 -7.35 12.16 0.72
N LEU A 73 -6.13 11.68 0.58
CA LEU A 73 -5.48 10.92 1.63
C LEU A 73 -5.19 11.80 2.84
N ARG A 74 -4.74 13.03 2.60
CA ARG A 74 -4.49 13.97 3.68
C ARG A 74 -5.76 14.25 4.46
N LYS A 75 -6.87 14.42 3.75
CA LYS A 75 -8.15 14.68 4.39
C LYS A 75 -8.57 13.52 5.28
N ARG A 76 -8.37 12.29 4.81
CA ARG A 76 -8.72 11.14 5.61
C ARG A 76 -7.81 11.01 6.83
N ALA A 77 -6.54 11.35 6.69
CA ALA A 77 -5.62 11.33 7.81
C ALA A 77 -6.03 12.35 8.87
N GLU A 78 -6.55 13.50 8.44
CA GLU A 78 -6.99 14.52 9.38
C GLU A 78 -8.15 14.05 10.25
N SER A 79 -8.97 13.16 9.73
CA SER A 79 -10.10 12.65 10.51
C SER A 79 -9.66 11.78 11.70
N ILE A 80 -8.42 11.34 11.73
CA ILE A 80 -7.92 10.55 12.85
C ILE A 80 -6.76 11.22 13.56
N GLY A 81 -6.58 12.52 13.39
CA GLY A 81 -5.56 13.26 14.12
C GLY A 81 -4.53 13.96 13.27
N GLY A 82 -4.46 13.62 11.99
CA GLY A 82 -3.55 14.29 11.06
C GLY A 82 -2.23 13.56 10.85
N ILE A 83 -1.59 13.86 9.74
CA ILE A 83 -0.32 13.28 9.37
C ILE A 83 0.73 13.68 10.39
N GLY A 84 1.53 12.71 10.82
CA GLY A 84 2.57 12.94 11.81
C GLY A 84 2.12 12.73 13.25
N SER A 85 0.79 12.60 13.48
CA SER A 85 0.28 12.30 14.82
C SER A 85 0.25 10.79 15.03
N HIS A 86 -0.03 10.37 16.25
CA HIS A 86 -0.22 8.94 16.49
C HIS A 86 -1.61 8.46 16.11
N GLY A 87 -2.53 9.38 15.85
CA GLY A 87 -3.88 9.01 15.47
C GLY A 87 -4.55 8.16 16.54
N LEU A 88 -4.98 6.97 16.15
CA LEU A 88 -5.65 6.03 17.05
C LEU A 88 -4.70 5.00 17.64
N SER A 89 -3.41 5.10 17.34
CA SER A 89 -2.43 4.12 17.78
C SER A 89 -1.45 4.75 18.75
N ASN A 90 -1.02 4.00 19.74
CA ASN A 90 -0.01 4.50 20.67
C ASN A 90 1.39 4.41 20.12
N LYS A 91 1.59 3.61 19.09
CA LYS A 91 2.93 3.30 18.60
C LYS A 91 3.22 3.80 17.21
N ASN A 92 2.21 3.83 16.37
CA ASN A 92 2.42 4.12 14.95
C ASN A 92 2.09 5.57 14.64
N THR A 93 2.81 6.13 13.71
CA THR A 93 2.60 7.51 13.27
C THR A 93 1.83 7.50 11.96
N VAL A 94 0.82 8.35 11.86
CA VAL A 94 0.03 8.49 10.64
C VAL A 94 0.94 8.99 9.53
N GLY A 95 1.02 8.23 8.45
CA GLY A 95 1.82 8.59 7.27
C GLY A 95 3.04 7.72 7.04
N VAL A 96 3.42 6.85 8.01
CA VAL A 96 4.61 6.02 7.85
C VAL A 96 4.30 4.58 7.45
N CYS A 97 3.06 4.14 7.59
CA CYS A 97 2.70 2.75 7.32
C CYS A 97 2.83 2.42 5.83
N ALA A 98 3.15 1.17 5.53
CA ALA A 98 3.24 0.71 4.15
C ALA A 98 1.94 0.95 3.39
N GLU A 99 0.80 0.75 4.05
CA GLU A 99 -0.51 0.98 3.45
C GLU A 99 -0.67 2.43 3.00
N PHE A 100 -0.22 3.37 3.83
CA PHE A 100 -0.29 4.78 3.49
C PHE A 100 0.50 5.06 2.20
N HIS A 101 1.68 4.45 2.09
CA HIS A 101 2.54 4.67 0.93
C HIS A 101 1.94 4.13 -0.36
N VAL A 102 1.36 2.92 -0.34
CA VAL A 102 0.79 2.36 -1.57
C VAL A 102 -0.48 3.08 -1.99
N VAL A 103 -1.33 3.44 -1.04
CA VAL A 103 -2.54 4.19 -1.38
C VAL A 103 -2.18 5.55 -1.94
N ASN A 104 -1.22 6.23 -1.32
CA ASN A 104 -0.76 7.52 -1.80
C ASN A 104 -0.23 7.41 -3.22
N SER A 105 0.57 6.39 -3.49
CA SER A 105 1.15 6.19 -4.82
C SER A 105 0.07 6.01 -5.88
N LEU A 106 -0.92 5.18 -5.60
CA LEU A 106 -2.00 4.96 -6.56
C LEU A 106 -2.85 6.21 -6.77
N LEU A 107 -3.17 6.92 -5.69
CA LEU A 107 -3.94 8.15 -5.83
C LEU A 107 -3.18 9.20 -6.64
N LEU A 108 -1.89 9.34 -6.40
CA LEU A 108 -1.07 10.28 -7.17
C LEU A 108 -0.94 9.88 -8.63
N SER A 109 -1.14 8.61 -8.93
CA SER A 109 -1.13 8.10 -10.31
C SER A 109 -2.48 8.26 -10.98
N GLY A 110 -3.49 8.75 -10.29
CA GLY A 110 -4.81 8.96 -10.87
C GLY A 110 -5.87 7.94 -10.49
N SER A 111 -5.54 6.97 -9.64
CA SER A 111 -6.53 5.98 -9.21
C SER A 111 -7.60 6.64 -8.36
N LYS A 112 -8.82 6.10 -8.42
CA LYS A 112 -9.89 6.53 -7.55
C LYS A 112 -9.86 5.71 -6.28
N TRP A 113 -10.21 6.32 -5.17
CA TRP A 113 -10.24 5.63 -3.88
C TRP A 113 -11.01 4.31 -3.96
N SER A 114 -12.18 4.34 -4.58
CA SER A 114 -13.05 3.15 -4.64
C SER A 114 -12.46 2.02 -5.48
N ASP A 115 -11.46 2.28 -6.29
CA ASP A 115 -10.85 1.25 -7.12
C ASP A 115 -9.60 0.64 -6.50
N ILE A 116 -9.13 1.19 -5.40
CA ILE A 116 -7.91 0.73 -4.74
C ILE A 116 -8.23 -0.39 -3.78
N LYS A 117 -7.44 -1.46 -3.85
CA LYS A 117 -7.56 -2.60 -2.94
C LYS A 117 -6.20 -2.92 -2.35
N LEU A 118 -6.17 -3.22 -1.05
CA LEU A 118 -4.95 -3.53 -0.32
C LEU A 118 -4.80 -5.03 -0.13
N THR A 119 -3.57 -5.53 -0.28
CA THR A 119 -3.26 -6.91 0.10
C THR A 119 -3.03 -6.98 1.61
N PRO A 120 -2.97 -8.19 2.18
CA PRO A 120 -2.53 -8.30 3.57
C PRO A 120 -1.13 -7.74 3.76
N ALA A 121 -0.88 -7.19 4.94
CA ALA A 121 0.46 -6.75 5.30
C ALA A 121 1.33 -7.98 5.57
N ILE A 122 2.59 -7.92 5.15
CA ILE A 122 3.51 -9.06 5.21
C ILE A 122 4.77 -8.65 5.96
N ARG A 123 5.27 -9.54 6.81
CA ARG A 123 6.59 -9.36 7.41
C ARG A 123 7.62 -9.86 6.40
N PRO A 124 8.47 -9.00 5.85
CA PRO A 124 9.36 -9.42 4.75
C PRO A 124 10.34 -10.52 5.13
N ARG A 125 10.76 -10.59 6.38
CA ARG A 125 11.77 -11.57 6.76
C ARG A 125 11.22 -12.97 6.89
N THR A 126 9.92 -13.13 7.10
CA THR A 126 9.31 -14.45 7.32
C THR A 126 8.20 -14.78 6.35
N GLY A 127 7.64 -13.78 5.66
CA GLY A 127 6.47 -13.98 4.81
C GLY A 127 5.16 -14.05 5.58
N GLU A 128 5.22 -13.83 6.89
CA GLU A 128 4.06 -13.96 7.75
C GLU A 128 3.10 -12.78 7.57
N LYS A 129 1.80 -13.07 7.56
CA LYS A 129 0.81 -11.99 7.50
C LYS A 129 0.74 -11.28 8.83
N MET A 130 0.65 -9.97 8.77
CA MET A 130 0.62 -9.11 9.95
C MET A 130 -0.70 -8.37 10.02
N PRO A 131 -1.22 -8.10 11.22
CA PRO A 131 -2.45 -7.33 11.34
C PRO A 131 -2.21 -5.88 10.97
N TYR A 132 -3.25 -5.21 10.49
CA TYR A 132 -3.18 -3.78 10.24
C TYR A 132 -3.22 -3.05 11.57
N CYS A 133 -2.54 -1.92 11.66
CA CYS A 133 -2.62 -1.09 12.86
C CYS A 133 -3.95 -0.34 12.91
N ALA A 134 -4.26 0.24 14.07
CA ALA A 134 -5.53 0.94 14.25
C ALA A 134 -5.70 2.09 13.25
N ASN A 135 -4.63 2.81 12.96
CA ASN A 135 -4.70 3.90 11.99
C ASN A 135 -5.06 3.40 10.61
N CYS A 136 -4.45 2.29 10.17
CA CYS A 136 -4.72 1.75 8.86
C CYS A 136 -6.11 1.17 8.75
N LEU A 137 -6.60 0.52 9.80
CA LEU A 137 -7.98 0.04 9.80
C LEU A 137 -8.97 1.19 9.70
N ALA A 138 -8.73 2.27 10.41
CA ALA A 138 -9.63 3.42 10.39
C ALA A 138 -9.62 4.13 9.03
N MET A 139 -8.44 4.26 8.42
CA MET A 139 -8.33 4.98 7.14
C MET A 139 -8.67 4.12 5.95
N PHE A 140 -8.26 2.86 5.97
CA PHE A 140 -8.27 2.02 4.78
C PHE A 140 -9.11 0.76 4.92
N GLY A 141 -9.92 0.65 5.96
CA GLY A 141 -10.69 -0.57 6.18
C GLY A 141 -11.55 -0.96 4.99
N ASP A 142 -12.10 0.01 4.28
CA ASP A 142 -12.93 -0.25 3.10
C ASP A 142 -12.13 -0.66 1.87
N LEU A 143 -10.80 -0.58 1.92
CA LEU A 143 -9.94 -0.96 0.81
C LEU A 143 -9.33 -2.35 0.99
N ILE A 144 -9.48 -2.94 2.14
CA ILE A 144 -8.86 -4.24 2.43
C ILE A 144 -9.54 -5.31 1.58
N ASP A 145 -8.71 -6.05 0.85
CA ASP A 145 -9.20 -7.09 -0.04
C ASP A 145 -9.08 -8.44 0.65
N ASN A 146 -10.18 -8.98 1.01
CA ASN A 146 -10.22 -10.27 1.71
C ASN A 146 -10.41 -11.41 0.74
#